data_2eaf32d1b6d4ea3f51f8480ec089c545
#
_entry.id   2eaf32d1b6d4ea3f51f8480ec089c545
#
_cell.length_a   1.000
_cell.length_b   1.000
_cell.length_c   1.000
_cell.angle_alpha   90.00
_cell.angle_beta   90.00
_cell.angle_gamma   90.00
#
_symmetry.space_group_name_H-M   'P 1'
#
loop_
_entity.id
_entity.type
_entity.pdbx_description
1 polymer ?
#
loop_
_entity_poly.entity_id
_entity_poly.type
_entity_poly.pdbx_seq_one_letter_code
_entity_poly.pdbx_strand_id
1 'polypeptide(L)'
;MILEILTPEKKLYSGEVYGVQLPGTSGLFEVLDKHAPMVSALGKGNMKILVDKKETTSYSIQSGFVEILNNKATVLVEGATEL
;
A
#
# COMPACT_ATOMS: atom_id res chain seq x y z
N MET A 1 -10.22 -3.25 -5.97
CA MET A 1 -9.25 -3.93 -5.09
C MET A 1 -9.46 -3.48 -3.66
N ILE A 2 -9.50 -4.44 -2.75
CA ILE A 2 -9.57 -4.11 -1.31
C ILE A 2 -8.15 -3.86 -0.82
N LEU A 3 -7.96 -2.76 -0.10
CA LEU A 3 -6.67 -2.41 0.49
C LEU A 3 -6.80 -2.34 2.01
N GLU A 4 -5.90 -3.02 2.70
CA GLU A 4 -5.73 -2.87 4.14
C GLU A 4 -4.29 -2.47 4.43
N ILE A 5 -4.11 -1.45 5.24
CA ILE A 5 -2.79 -1.00 5.69
C ILE A 5 -2.75 -1.13 7.20
N LEU A 6 -1.80 -1.94 7.68
CA LEU A 6 -1.68 -2.29 9.09
C LEU A 6 -0.33 -1.86 9.64
N THR A 7 -0.34 -1.39 10.88
CA THR A 7 0.89 -1.20 11.68
C THR A 7 0.83 -2.20 12.84
N PRO A 8 1.93 -2.36 13.60
CA PRO A 8 1.87 -3.21 14.80
C PRO A 8 0.80 -2.80 15.80
N GLU A 9 0.43 -1.50 15.83
CA GLU A 9 -0.52 -1.00 16.82
C GLU A 9 -1.96 -0.94 16.31
N LYS A 10 -2.17 -0.70 15.00
CA LYS A 10 -3.53 -0.43 14.53
C LYS A 10 -3.66 -0.61 13.02
N LYS A 11 -4.89 -0.59 12.56
CA LYS A 11 -5.22 -0.53 11.14
C LYS A 11 -5.26 0.94 10.73
N LEU A 12 -4.41 1.33 9.77
CA LEU A 12 -4.37 2.69 9.25
C LEU A 12 -5.42 2.96 8.19
N TYR A 13 -5.74 1.95 7.38
CA TYR A 13 -6.63 2.13 6.25
C TYR A 13 -7.31 0.81 5.92
N SER A 14 -8.56 0.88 5.51
CA SER A 14 -9.29 -0.26 4.99
C SER A 14 -10.37 0.23 4.05
N GLY A 15 -10.40 -0.28 2.84
CA GLY A 15 -11.44 0.12 1.89
C GLY A 15 -11.16 -0.33 0.48
N GLU A 16 -12.11 -0.04 -0.39
CA GLU A 16 -12.00 -0.31 -1.81
C GLU A 16 -11.24 0.82 -2.47
N VAL A 17 -10.24 0.47 -3.28
CA VAL A 17 -9.40 1.45 -3.95
C VAL A 17 -9.16 1.02 -5.39
N TYR A 18 -8.75 2.00 -6.23
CA TYR A 18 -8.36 1.75 -7.60
C TYR A 18 -6.98 1.12 -7.69
N GLY A 19 -6.07 1.55 -6.81
CA GLY A 19 -4.71 1.04 -6.79
C GLY A 19 -3.90 1.64 -5.66
N VAL A 20 -2.62 1.26 -5.62
CA VAL A 20 -1.69 1.79 -4.62
C VAL A 20 -0.29 1.83 -5.21
N GLN A 21 0.44 2.93 -4.98
CA GLN A 21 1.86 3.06 -5.32
C GLN A 21 2.68 2.81 -4.07
N LEU A 22 3.73 2.01 -4.20
CA LEU A 22 4.49 1.53 -3.06
C LEU A 22 5.99 1.71 -3.29
N PRO A 23 6.74 2.11 -2.24
CA PRO A 23 8.20 2.24 -2.35
C PRO A 23 8.85 0.88 -2.14
N GLY A 24 8.99 0.11 -3.20
CA GLY A 24 9.69 -1.17 -3.14
C GLY A 24 11.18 -0.98 -2.84
N THR A 25 11.83 -2.03 -2.34
CA THR A 25 13.27 -1.97 -2.06
C THR A 25 14.09 -1.75 -3.33
N SER A 26 13.53 -2.11 -4.49
CA SER A 26 14.19 -1.92 -5.79
C SER A 26 13.59 -0.76 -6.60
N GLY A 27 12.74 0.04 -5.98
CA GLY A 27 12.14 1.19 -6.64
C GLY A 27 10.64 1.24 -6.48
N LEU A 28 10.08 2.39 -6.84
CA LEU A 28 8.64 2.62 -6.78
C LEU A 28 7.91 1.70 -7.77
N PHE A 29 6.81 1.11 -7.33
CA PHE A 29 5.96 0.35 -8.22
C PHE A 29 4.49 0.60 -7.89
N GLU A 30 3.61 0.25 -8.82
CA GLU A 30 2.18 0.51 -8.70
C GLU A 30 1.41 -0.78 -8.87
N VAL A 31 0.43 -0.99 -7.99
CA VAL A 31 -0.47 -2.14 -8.04
C VAL A 31 -1.87 -1.61 -8.30
N LEU A 32 -2.45 -2.03 -9.41
CA LEU A 32 -3.80 -1.60 -9.80
C LEU A 32 -4.79 -2.74 -9.56
N ASP A 33 -6.06 -2.41 -9.64
CA ASP A 33 -7.15 -3.37 -9.49
C ASP A 33 -6.91 -4.62 -10.34
N LYS A 34 -7.18 -5.79 -9.79
CA LYS A 34 -7.03 -7.09 -10.45
C LYS A 34 -5.58 -7.47 -10.76
N HIS A 35 -4.64 -6.97 -9.98
CA HIS A 35 -3.24 -7.36 -10.12
C HIS A 35 -3.04 -8.83 -9.74
N ALA A 36 -2.11 -9.49 -10.43
CA ALA A 36 -1.76 -10.88 -10.13
C ALA A 36 -1.19 -11.01 -8.72
N PRO A 37 -1.28 -12.21 -8.10
CA PRO A 37 -0.70 -12.41 -6.77
C PRO A 37 0.78 -12.07 -6.74
N MET A 38 1.22 -11.40 -5.67
CA MET A 38 2.62 -11.07 -5.46
C MET A 38 2.90 -10.78 -4.00
N VAL A 39 4.19 -10.85 -3.65
CA VAL A 39 4.69 -10.50 -2.32
C VAL A 39 5.95 -9.65 -2.55
N SER A 40 6.08 -8.55 -1.82
CA SER A 40 7.25 -7.69 -1.99
C SER A 40 7.58 -6.96 -0.69
N ALA A 41 8.89 -6.78 -0.44
CA ALA A 41 9.37 -5.95 0.65
C ALA A 41 9.33 -4.48 0.24
N LEU A 42 9.04 -3.61 1.19
CA LEU A 42 8.98 -2.17 0.99
C LEU A 42 10.11 -1.48 1.75
N GLY A 43 10.65 -0.44 1.15
CA GLY A 43 11.67 0.38 1.78
C GLY A 43 11.11 1.70 2.28
N LYS A 44 12.01 2.60 2.67
CA LYS A 44 11.65 3.95 3.08
C LYS A 44 11.18 4.74 1.87
N GLY A 45 10.04 5.43 2.01
CA GLY A 45 9.52 6.26 0.94
C GLY A 45 8.05 6.57 1.14
N ASN A 46 7.44 7.10 0.09
CA ASN A 46 6.03 7.48 0.13
C ASN A 46 5.16 6.42 -0.52
N MET A 47 4.08 6.09 0.17
CA MET A 47 3.05 5.21 -0.32
C MET A 47 1.84 6.08 -0.68
N LYS A 48 1.27 5.86 -1.86
CA LYS A 48 0.15 6.66 -2.34
C LYS A 48 -1.02 5.75 -2.66
N ILE A 49 -2.14 6.00 -1.99
CA ILE A 49 -3.37 5.25 -2.20
C ILE A 49 -4.18 5.97 -3.27
N LEU A 50 -4.49 5.25 -4.35
CA LEU A 50 -5.33 5.76 -5.41
C LEU A 50 -6.76 5.35 -5.10
N VAL A 51 -7.47 6.17 -4.33
CA VAL A 51 -8.82 5.84 -3.88
C VAL A 51 -9.74 5.71 -5.09
N ASP A 52 -9.72 6.72 -5.95
CA ASP A 52 -10.40 6.68 -7.23
C ASP A 52 -9.63 7.57 -8.22
N LYS A 53 -10.24 7.92 -9.35
CA LYS A 53 -9.57 8.72 -10.38
C LYS A 53 -9.28 10.15 -9.96
N LYS A 54 -9.89 10.62 -8.86
CA LYS A 54 -9.78 12.01 -8.41
C LYS A 54 -9.18 12.15 -7.02
N GLU A 55 -9.27 11.11 -6.20
CA GLU A 55 -8.87 11.19 -4.80
C GLU A 55 -7.67 10.30 -4.51
N THR A 56 -6.66 10.87 -3.86
CA THR A 56 -5.49 10.12 -3.39
C THR A 56 -5.22 10.45 -1.93
N THR A 57 -4.61 9.49 -1.23
CA THR A 57 -4.15 9.68 0.14
C THR A 57 -2.72 9.14 0.21
N SER A 58 -1.83 9.86 0.88
CA SER A 58 -0.42 9.49 0.91
C SER A 58 0.09 9.35 2.33
N TYR A 59 1.03 8.41 2.49
CA TYR A 59 1.73 8.17 3.75
C TYR A 59 3.22 8.07 3.48
N SER A 60 4.03 8.54 4.43
CA SER A 60 5.46 8.26 4.47
C SER A 60 5.67 7.04 5.34
N ILE A 61 6.46 6.07 4.88
CA ILE A 61 6.75 4.85 5.64
C ILE A 61 8.25 4.64 5.73
N GLN A 62 8.70 3.94 6.77
CA GLN A 62 10.11 3.61 6.96
C GLN A 62 10.45 2.25 6.39
N SER A 63 9.54 1.31 6.50
CA SER A 63 9.71 -0.04 5.95
C SER A 63 8.36 -0.72 5.89
N GLY A 64 8.29 -1.86 5.23
CA GLY A 64 7.06 -2.59 5.16
C GLY A 64 7.13 -3.80 4.26
N PHE A 65 5.95 -4.33 3.99
CA PHE A 65 5.78 -5.54 3.22
C PHE A 65 4.37 -5.53 2.63
N VAL A 66 4.22 -6.04 1.41
CA VAL A 66 2.90 -6.10 0.76
C VAL A 66 2.64 -7.50 0.23
N GLU A 67 1.41 -7.95 0.40
CA GLU A 67 0.91 -9.18 -0.20
C GLU A 67 -0.32 -8.85 -1.02
N ILE A 68 -0.33 -9.31 -2.27
CA ILE A 68 -1.50 -9.20 -3.16
C ILE A 68 -2.02 -10.60 -3.39
N LEU A 69 -3.28 -10.84 -3.06
CA LEU A 69 -3.91 -12.13 -3.26
C LEU A 69 -5.42 -11.93 -3.41
N ASN A 70 -5.99 -12.55 -4.44
CA ASN A 70 -7.44 -12.50 -4.70
C ASN A 70 -8.00 -11.09 -4.72
N ASN A 71 -7.32 -10.19 -5.41
CA ASN A 71 -7.69 -8.79 -5.54
C ASN A 71 -7.78 -8.05 -4.21
N LYS A 72 -6.95 -8.49 -3.25
CA LYS A 72 -6.81 -7.84 -1.95
C LYS A 72 -5.34 -7.56 -1.69
N ALA A 73 -5.05 -6.30 -1.35
CA ALA A 73 -3.70 -5.87 -0.98
C ALA A 73 -3.64 -5.71 0.53
N THR A 74 -2.73 -6.42 1.16
CA THR A 74 -2.45 -6.28 2.59
C THR A 74 -1.06 -5.70 2.74
N VAL A 75 -0.97 -4.51 3.33
CA VAL A 75 0.27 -3.77 3.49
C VAL A 75 0.58 -3.64 4.97
N LEU A 76 1.74 -4.17 5.37
CA LEU A 76 2.23 -4.06 6.74
C LEU A 76 3.33 -3.02 6.73
N VAL A 77 3.23 -1.98 7.56
CA VAL A 77 4.19 -0.88 7.56
C VAL A 77 4.64 -0.52 8.95
N GLU A 78 5.83 0.06 9.02
CA GLU A 78 6.38 0.64 10.23
C GLU A 78 6.74 2.09 9.97
N GLY A 79 6.56 2.95 10.99
CA GLY A 79 6.92 4.34 10.90
C GLY A 79 6.06 5.14 9.92
N ALA A 80 4.77 4.81 9.85
CA ALA A 80 3.88 5.48 8.90
C ALA A 80 3.41 6.83 9.45
N THR A 81 3.43 7.84 8.57
CA THR A 81 2.95 9.19 8.87
C THR A 81 2.12 9.65 7.69
N GLU A 82 0.90 10.08 7.97
CA GLU A 82 0.03 10.61 6.91
C GLU A 82 0.56 11.94 6.41
N LEU A 83 0.57 12.10 5.10
CA LEU A 83 1.06 13.32 4.44
C LEU A 83 -0.07 14.26 4.06
#